data_97f4e187e337cbe2f373676e5196e5f2
#
_entry.id   97f4e187e337cbe2f373676e5196e5f2
#
_cell.length_a   1.000
_cell.length_b   1.000
_cell.length_c   1.000
_cell.angle_alpha   90.00
_cell.angle_beta   90.00
_cell.angle_gamma   90.00
#
_symmetry.space_group_name_H-M   'P 1'
#
loop_
_entity.id
_entity.type
_entity.pdbx_description
1 polymer ?
#
loop_
_entity_poly.entity_id
_entity_poly.type
_entity_poly.pdbx_seq_one_letter_code
_entity_poly.pdbx_strand_id
1 'polypeptide(L)'
;MCVVLGGVMAAIWKKLAERPQGDMNMFKKVALGFLFVGLAFGVMVVCELVRGVGADASVKASVFWPFLFVTVITIGEMCFSPLRNAFVSKYAPKKYLSLLMGVIAISTFGANKLSPFVQAFIEKFDVFPVFVGITVIMLVFTALIFLANKKLNSLVEGKEEA
;
A
#
# COMPACT_ATOMS: atom_id res chain seq x y z
N MET A 1 -11.18 13.86 -0.35
CA MET A 1 -10.15 13.37 0.58
C MET A 1 -8.82 13.10 -0.12
N CYS A 2 -8.78 12.30 -1.19
CA CYS A 2 -7.53 11.99 -1.93
C CYS A 2 -6.78 13.22 -2.44
N VAL A 3 -7.46 14.26 -2.93
CA VAL A 3 -6.82 15.48 -3.46
C VAL A 3 -6.06 16.23 -2.36
N VAL A 4 -6.67 16.39 -1.20
CA VAL A 4 -6.05 17.10 -0.06
C VAL A 4 -4.86 16.29 0.48
N LEU A 5 -5.06 14.99 0.71
CA LEU A 5 -3.98 14.10 1.15
C LEU A 5 -2.86 14.00 0.12
N GLY A 6 -3.18 13.98 -1.18
CA GLY A 6 -2.19 14.01 -2.25
C GLY A 6 -1.30 15.25 -2.22
N GLY A 7 -1.88 16.44 -2.01
CA GLY A 7 -1.12 17.67 -1.84
C GLY A 7 -0.21 17.67 -0.61
N VAL A 8 -0.73 17.19 0.52
CA VAL A 8 0.06 17.04 1.76
C VAL A 8 1.22 16.06 1.58
N MET A 9 0.96 14.89 0.95
CA MET A 9 1.99 13.89 0.70
C MET A 9 3.05 14.40 -0.28
N ALA A 10 2.67 15.13 -1.33
CA ALA A 10 3.61 15.76 -2.25
C ALA A 10 4.53 16.78 -1.52
N ALA A 11 3.97 17.57 -0.61
CA ALA A 11 4.75 18.50 0.20
C ALA A 11 5.71 17.76 1.17
N ILE A 12 5.26 16.65 1.77
CA ILE A 12 6.09 15.80 2.64
C ILE A 12 7.25 15.20 1.84
N TRP A 13 6.97 14.63 0.66
CA TRP A 13 8.01 14.04 -0.20
C TRP A 13 9.01 15.08 -0.67
N LYS A 14 8.56 16.28 -1.06
CA LYS A 14 9.45 17.40 -1.41
C LYS A 14 10.37 17.76 -0.24
N LYS A 15 9.82 17.93 0.96
CA LYS A 15 10.59 18.25 2.17
C LYS A 15 11.55 17.13 2.59
N LEU A 16 11.21 15.87 2.32
CA LEU A 16 12.11 14.73 2.56
C LEU A 16 13.27 14.69 1.55
N ALA A 17 13.00 15.04 0.29
CA ALA A 17 14.02 15.09 -0.76
C ALA A 17 15.04 16.23 -0.55
N GLU A 18 14.64 17.31 0.09
CA GLU A 18 15.50 18.46 0.42
C GLU A 18 16.43 18.22 1.65
N ARG A 19 16.36 17.05 2.30
CA ARG A 19 17.23 16.72 3.43
C ARG A 19 18.68 16.49 2.99
N PRO A 20 19.68 16.83 3.83
CA PRO A 20 21.09 16.62 3.51
C PRO A 20 21.49 15.14 3.31
N GLN A 21 20.64 14.21 3.71
CA GLN A 21 20.82 12.76 3.51
C GLN A 21 20.31 12.25 2.15
N GLY A 22 19.78 13.15 1.29
CA GLY A 22 19.21 12.81 0.00
C GLY A 22 17.79 12.24 0.07
N ASP A 23 17.21 11.93 -1.09
CA ASP A 23 15.87 11.33 -1.18
C ASP A 23 15.89 9.87 -0.67
N MET A 24 14.80 9.45 -0.07
CA MET A 24 14.63 8.06 0.37
C MET A 24 14.64 7.12 -0.83
N ASN A 25 15.38 6.01 -0.74
CA ASN A 25 15.36 4.95 -1.73
C ASN A 25 13.92 4.53 -2.05
N MET A 26 13.67 4.31 -3.33
CA MET A 26 12.36 3.93 -3.83
C MET A 26 11.77 2.71 -3.11
N PHE A 27 12.59 1.70 -2.84
CA PHE A 27 12.16 0.49 -2.12
C PHE A 27 11.75 0.78 -0.67
N LYS A 28 12.38 1.76 -0.01
CA LYS A 28 11.96 2.22 1.33
C LYS A 28 10.59 2.91 1.29
N LYS A 29 10.33 3.70 0.25
CA LYS A 29 9.01 4.35 0.05
C LYS A 29 7.92 3.31 -0.19
N VAL A 30 8.23 2.26 -0.97
CA VAL A 30 7.32 1.13 -1.20
C VAL A 30 7.05 0.36 0.09
N ALA A 31 8.11 0.04 0.86
CA ALA A 31 7.96 -0.62 2.16
C ALA A 31 7.09 0.20 3.13
N LEU A 32 7.27 1.53 3.14
CA LEU A 32 6.44 2.44 3.93
C LEU A 32 4.96 2.38 3.50
N GLY A 33 4.69 2.32 2.19
CA GLY A 33 3.34 2.15 1.67
C GLY A 33 2.69 0.85 2.16
N PHE A 34 3.38 -0.29 2.08
CA PHE A 34 2.89 -1.56 2.62
C PHE A 34 2.71 -1.53 4.14
N LEU A 35 3.58 -0.84 4.87
CA LEU A 35 3.43 -0.63 6.30
C LEU A 35 2.11 0.09 6.64
N PHE A 36 1.82 1.19 5.94
CA PHE A 36 0.57 1.92 6.17
C PHE A 36 -0.67 1.10 5.80
N VAL A 37 -0.62 0.30 4.73
CA VAL A 37 -1.70 -0.62 4.39
C VAL A 37 -1.88 -1.66 5.50
N GLY A 38 -0.80 -2.26 6.01
CA GLY A 38 -0.86 -3.19 7.14
C GLY A 38 -1.43 -2.55 8.40
N LEU A 39 -1.03 -1.32 8.72
CA LEU A 39 -1.58 -0.55 9.85
C LEU A 39 -3.07 -0.24 9.67
N ALA A 40 -3.52 0.06 8.46
CA ALA A 40 -4.94 0.28 8.18
C ALA A 40 -5.77 -0.96 8.52
N PHE A 41 -5.37 -2.14 8.07
CA PHE A 41 -6.04 -3.39 8.45
C PHE A 41 -5.90 -3.68 9.95
N GLY A 42 -4.78 -3.32 10.59
CA GLY A 42 -4.61 -3.36 12.04
C GLY A 42 -5.64 -2.52 12.78
N VAL A 43 -6.01 -1.34 12.26
CA VAL A 43 -7.10 -0.51 12.80
C VAL A 43 -8.43 -1.28 12.78
N MET A 44 -8.71 -2.04 11.72
CA MET A 44 -9.92 -2.87 11.63
C MET A 44 -9.89 -4.04 12.61
N VAL A 45 -8.72 -4.64 12.86
CA VAL A 45 -8.54 -5.65 13.91
C VAL A 45 -8.89 -5.07 15.28
N VAL A 46 -8.38 -3.88 15.60
CA VAL A 46 -8.71 -3.20 16.87
C VAL A 46 -10.20 -2.85 16.95
N CYS A 47 -10.79 -2.41 15.84
CA CYS A 47 -12.23 -2.15 15.75
C CYS A 47 -13.05 -3.39 16.13
N GLU A 48 -12.71 -4.57 15.58
CA GLU A 48 -13.39 -5.84 15.89
C GLU A 48 -13.16 -6.27 17.36
N LEU A 49 -11.98 -6.05 17.92
CA LEU A 49 -11.71 -6.31 19.33
C LEU A 49 -12.58 -5.42 20.25
N VAL A 50 -12.73 -4.14 19.92
CA VAL A 50 -13.56 -3.21 20.69
C VAL A 50 -15.05 -3.53 20.56
N ARG A 51 -15.48 -3.98 19.37
CA ARG A 51 -16.86 -4.41 19.12
C ARG A 51 -17.21 -5.73 19.84
N GLY A 52 -16.21 -6.55 20.11
CA GLY A 52 -16.33 -7.93 20.58
C GLY A 52 -16.22 -8.89 19.41
N VAL A 53 -15.20 -9.75 19.43
CA VAL A 53 -14.96 -10.75 18.37
C VAL A 53 -16.19 -11.67 18.25
N GLY A 54 -16.75 -11.74 17.03
CA GLY A 54 -17.97 -12.53 16.78
C GLY A 54 -19.27 -11.87 17.29
N ALA A 55 -19.25 -10.60 17.62
CA ALA A 55 -20.48 -9.88 18.02
C ALA A 55 -21.48 -9.81 16.87
N ASP A 56 -22.78 -9.92 17.21
CA ASP A 56 -23.87 -9.84 16.24
C ASP A 56 -23.84 -8.56 15.41
N ALA A 57 -24.37 -8.61 14.19
CA ALA A 57 -24.48 -7.48 13.28
C ALA A 57 -25.26 -6.28 13.87
N SER A 58 -26.01 -6.50 14.95
CA SER A 58 -26.71 -5.45 15.70
C SER A 58 -25.77 -4.53 16.48
N VAL A 59 -24.58 -5.02 16.87
CA VAL A 59 -23.56 -4.25 17.57
C VAL A 59 -22.79 -3.40 16.56
N LYS A 60 -23.15 -2.12 16.48
CA LYS A 60 -22.54 -1.17 15.55
C LYS A 60 -21.25 -0.59 16.11
N ALA A 61 -20.18 -0.64 15.31
CA ALA A 61 -18.97 0.11 15.60
C ALA A 61 -19.18 1.61 15.33
N SER A 62 -18.40 2.46 16.01
CA SER A 62 -18.40 3.90 15.73
C SER A 62 -17.92 4.17 14.30
N VAL A 63 -18.54 5.15 13.63
CA VAL A 63 -18.15 5.63 12.28
C VAL A 63 -16.70 6.13 12.24
N PHE A 64 -16.10 6.41 13.36
CA PHE A 64 -14.70 6.80 13.50
C PHE A 64 -13.73 5.74 12.94
N TRP A 65 -14.00 4.45 13.16
CA TRP A 65 -13.13 3.35 12.75
C TRP A 65 -12.99 3.23 11.22
N PRO A 66 -14.08 3.17 10.44
CA PRO A 66 -13.99 3.19 8.98
C PRO A 66 -13.33 4.46 8.44
N PHE A 67 -13.58 5.60 9.07
CA PHE A 67 -12.94 6.86 8.67
C PHE A 67 -11.42 6.81 8.88
N LEU A 68 -10.97 6.29 10.03
CA LEU A 68 -9.56 6.12 10.34
C LEU A 68 -8.90 5.11 9.37
N PHE A 69 -9.57 3.99 9.10
CA PHE A 69 -9.13 2.99 8.13
C PHE A 69 -8.89 3.61 6.75
N VAL A 70 -9.90 4.31 6.21
CA VAL A 70 -9.82 4.95 4.88
C VAL A 70 -8.71 5.99 4.84
N THR A 71 -8.51 6.73 5.94
CA THR A 71 -7.43 7.73 6.01
C THR A 71 -6.06 7.07 5.94
N VAL A 72 -5.82 6.05 6.75
CA VAL A 72 -4.52 5.37 6.81
C VAL A 72 -4.22 4.60 5.53
N ILE A 73 -5.21 3.90 4.95
CA ILE A 73 -5.00 3.17 3.69
C ILE A 73 -4.73 4.12 2.53
N THR A 74 -5.41 5.28 2.48
CA THR A 74 -5.18 6.30 1.44
C THR A 74 -3.76 6.85 1.53
N ILE A 75 -3.22 7.06 2.73
CA ILE A 75 -1.81 7.47 2.91
C ILE A 75 -0.88 6.39 2.34
N GLY A 76 -1.13 5.11 2.63
CA GLY A 76 -0.36 4.00 2.08
C GLY A 76 -0.39 3.95 0.55
N GLU A 77 -1.56 4.11 -0.04
CA GLU A 77 -1.73 4.17 -1.50
C GLU A 77 -1.00 5.35 -2.14
N MET A 78 -1.03 6.53 -1.51
CA MET A 78 -0.31 7.71 -1.97
C MET A 78 1.22 7.55 -1.90
N CYS A 79 1.72 6.71 -1.00
CA CYS A 79 3.14 6.35 -0.97
C CYS A 79 3.53 5.43 -2.12
N PHE A 80 2.64 4.52 -2.55
CA PHE A 80 2.94 3.46 -3.51
C PHE A 80 2.59 3.82 -4.97
N SER A 81 1.40 4.40 -5.20
CA SER A 81 0.86 4.61 -6.55
C SER A 81 1.74 5.47 -7.48
N PRO A 82 2.25 6.65 -7.06
CA PRO A 82 3.10 7.46 -7.92
C PRO A 82 4.44 6.80 -8.20
N LEU A 83 4.98 6.02 -7.25
CA LEU A 83 6.26 5.34 -7.39
C LEU A 83 6.21 4.22 -8.44
N ARG A 84 5.11 3.46 -8.50
CA ARG A 84 4.92 2.41 -9.51
C ARG A 84 5.04 2.96 -10.92
N ASN A 85 4.35 4.06 -11.20
CA ASN A 85 4.38 4.69 -12.52
C ASN A 85 5.74 5.33 -12.82
N ALA A 86 6.34 5.99 -11.85
CA ALA A 86 7.67 6.59 -11.98
C ALA A 86 8.76 5.52 -12.23
N PHE A 87 8.67 4.37 -11.57
CA PHE A 87 9.59 3.25 -11.77
C PHE A 87 9.55 2.73 -13.20
N VAL A 88 8.35 2.44 -13.70
CA VAL A 88 8.20 1.94 -15.08
C VAL A 88 8.68 3.00 -16.08
N SER A 89 8.35 4.27 -15.85
CA SER A 89 8.80 5.37 -16.71
C SER A 89 10.32 5.54 -16.73
N LYS A 90 11.00 5.30 -15.60
CA LYS A 90 12.45 5.49 -15.46
C LYS A 90 13.24 4.29 -16.02
N TYR A 91 12.79 3.06 -15.74
CA TYR A 91 13.58 1.85 -16.00
C TYR A 91 13.10 1.03 -17.21
N ALA A 92 11.91 1.30 -17.74
CA ALA A 92 11.42 0.59 -18.92
C ALA A 92 12.13 1.06 -20.20
N PRO A 93 12.55 0.13 -21.07
CA PRO A 93 13.02 0.51 -22.39
C PRO A 93 11.96 1.29 -23.16
N LYS A 94 12.32 2.39 -23.80
CA LYS A 94 11.39 3.28 -24.51
C LYS A 94 10.45 2.53 -25.48
N LYS A 95 10.97 1.46 -26.11
CA LYS A 95 10.22 0.59 -27.04
C LYS A 95 9.02 -0.12 -26.36
N TYR A 96 9.13 -0.46 -25.09
CA TYR A 96 8.12 -1.24 -24.35
C TYR A 96 7.36 -0.43 -23.31
N LEU A 97 7.63 0.86 -23.18
CA LEU A 97 7.02 1.72 -22.15
C LEU A 97 5.48 1.69 -22.22
N SER A 98 4.91 1.89 -23.40
CA SER A 98 3.45 1.88 -23.60
C SER A 98 2.84 0.52 -23.28
N LEU A 99 3.51 -0.58 -23.66
CA LEU A 99 3.06 -1.93 -23.35
C LEU A 99 3.05 -2.17 -21.84
N LEU A 100 4.11 -1.81 -21.13
CA LEU A 100 4.21 -1.98 -19.68
C LEU A 100 3.17 -1.13 -18.93
N MET A 101 2.93 0.09 -19.37
CA MET A 101 1.86 0.93 -18.83
C MET A 101 0.48 0.31 -19.08
N GLY A 102 0.26 -0.30 -20.24
CA GLY A 102 -0.96 -1.05 -20.55
C GLY A 102 -1.14 -2.26 -19.64
N VAL A 103 -0.09 -3.03 -19.39
CA VAL A 103 -0.12 -4.18 -18.44
C VAL A 103 -0.48 -3.73 -17.03
N ILE A 104 0.06 -2.61 -16.57
CA ILE A 104 -0.31 -2.04 -15.26
C ILE A 104 -1.80 -1.67 -15.21
N ALA A 105 -2.31 -1.05 -16.27
CA ALA A 105 -3.72 -0.68 -16.35
C ALA A 105 -4.63 -1.92 -16.33
N ILE A 106 -4.30 -2.96 -17.10
CA ILE A 106 -5.02 -4.24 -17.13
C ILE A 106 -4.97 -4.93 -15.76
N SER A 107 -3.81 -4.94 -15.09
CA SER A 107 -3.65 -5.51 -13.75
C SER A 107 -4.55 -4.79 -12.73
N THR A 108 -4.62 -3.47 -12.79
CA THR A 108 -5.48 -2.67 -11.92
C THR A 108 -6.97 -2.94 -12.21
N PHE A 109 -7.35 -3.05 -13.49
CA PHE A 109 -8.70 -3.41 -13.88
C PHE A 109 -9.06 -4.82 -13.39
N GLY A 110 -8.16 -5.79 -13.56
CA GLY A 110 -8.34 -7.17 -13.08
C GLY A 110 -8.53 -7.23 -11.57
N ALA A 111 -7.71 -6.51 -10.81
CA ALA A 111 -7.83 -6.43 -9.36
C ALA A 111 -9.19 -5.86 -8.92
N ASN A 112 -9.66 -4.79 -9.58
CA ASN A 112 -10.97 -4.20 -9.29
C ASN A 112 -12.12 -5.15 -9.62
N LYS A 113 -12.01 -5.95 -10.68
CA LYS A 113 -13.04 -6.96 -11.06
C LYS A 113 -13.04 -8.18 -10.13
N LEU A 114 -11.88 -8.54 -9.56
CA LEU A 114 -11.76 -9.62 -8.60
C LEU A 114 -12.22 -9.22 -7.18
N SER A 115 -12.24 -7.94 -6.86
CA SER A 115 -12.63 -7.42 -5.55
C SER A 115 -13.97 -7.96 -5.03
N PRO A 116 -15.07 -7.98 -5.80
CA PRO A 116 -16.36 -8.53 -5.34
C PRO A 116 -16.28 -10.03 -5.02
N PHE A 117 -15.49 -10.81 -5.77
CA PHE A 117 -15.31 -12.24 -5.51
C PHE A 117 -14.51 -12.47 -4.21
N VAL A 118 -13.48 -11.66 -3.97
CA VAL A 118 -12.73 -11.68 -2.72
C VAL A 118 -13.64 -11.30 -1.55
N GLN A 119 -14.50 -10.31 -1.71
CA GLN A 119 -15.47 -9.91 -0.69
C GLN A 119 -16.45 -11.04 -0.38
N ALA A 120 -17.06 -11.67 -1.40
CA ALA A 120 -17.96 -12.80 -1.22
C ALA A 120 -17.26 -14.01 -0.57
N PHE A 121 -15.95 -14.18 -0.80
CA PHE A 121 -15.16 -15.19 -0.12
C PHE A 121 -14.93 -14.85 1.36
N ILE A 122 -14.60 -13.60 1.66
CA ILE A 122 -14.40 -13.09 3.03
C ILE A 122 -15.67 -13.21 3.86
N GLU A 123 -16.85 -12.98 3.28
CA GLU A 123 -18.14 -13.10 3.96
C GLU A 123 -18.46 -14.51 4.46
N LYS A 124 -17.77 -15.55 3.91
CA LYS A 124 -17.90 -16.94 4.36
C LYS A 124 -17.02 -17.28 5.59
N PHE A 125 -16.08 -16.41 5.91
CA PHE A 125 -15.18 -16.55 7.05
C PHE A 125 -15.47 -15.48 8.07
N ASP A 126 -15.10 -15.73 9.32
CA ASP A 126 -15.14 -14.67 10.33
C ASP A 126 -14.23 -13.52 9.92
N VAL A 127 -14.76 -12.32 10.04
CA VAL A 127 -14.07 -11.08 9.60
C VAL A 127 -12.76 -10.85 10.35
N PHE A 128 -12.73 -11.21 11.64
CA PHE A 128 -11.57 -11.02 12.50
C PHE A 128 -10.31 -11.75 12.02
N PRO A 129 -10.30 -13.08 11.79
CA PRO A 129 -9.11 -13.79 11.32
C PRO A 129 -8.66 -13.31 9.94
N VAL A 130 -9.56 -12.87 9.09
CA VAL A 130 -9.23 -12.31 7.78
C VAL A 130 -8.44 -11.01 7.92
N PHE A 131 -8.88 -10.09 8.75
CA PHE A 131 -8.16 -8.83 8.99
C PHE A 131 -6.80 -9.05 9.65
N VAL A 132 -6.72 -9.98 10.61
CA VAL A 132 -5.44 -10.37 11.22
C VAL A 132 -4.50 -10.96 10.16
N GLY A 133 -5.00 -11.88 9.33
CA GLY A 133 -4.22 -12.51 8.25
C GLY A 133 -3.65 -11.48 7.27
N ILE A 134 -4.48 -10.53 6.78
CA ILE A 134 -4.03 -9.47 5.89
C ILE A 134 -2.99 -8.59 6.57
N THR A 135 -3.22 -8.19 7.82
CA THR A 135 -2.26 -7.37 8.59
C THR A 135 -0.91 -8.06 8.70
N VAL A 136 -0.89 -9.34 9.08
CA VAL A 136 0.37 -10.11 9.20
C VAL A 136 1.07 -10.24 7.86
N ILE A 137 0.36 -10.57 6.79
CA ILE A 137 0.93 -10.69 5.44
C ILE A 137 1.56 -9.35 5.02
N MET A 138 0.89 -8.23 5.20
CA MET A 138 1.41 -6.91 4.83
C MET A 138 2.64 -6.53 5.66
N LEU A 139 2.67 -6.85 6.94
CA LEU A 139 3.83 -6.60 7.80
C LEU A 139 5.02 -7.49 7.41
N VAL A 140 4.79 -8.75 7.07
CA VAL A 140 5.83 -9.65 6.55
C VAL A 140 6.39 -9.13 5.23
N PHE A 141 5.55 -8.70 4.28
CA PHE A 141 6.01 -8.09 3.03
C PHE A 141 6.82 -6.82 3.28
N THR A 142 6.37 -5.97 4.21
CA THR A 142 7.12 -4.78 4.63
C THR A 142 8.51 -5.14 5.13
N ALA A 143 8.61 -6.13 6.02
CA ALA A 143 9.87 -6.60 6.58
C ALA A 143 10.80 -7.18 5.49
N LEU A 144 10.25 -8.01 4.59
CA LEU A 144 11.01 -8.59 3.47
C LEU A 144 11.57 -7.52 2.55
N ILE A 145 10.77 -6.52 2.16
CA ILE A 145 11.24 -5.42 1.30
C ILE A 145 12.31 -4.60 2.03
N PHE A 146 12.14 -4.36 3.34
CA PHE A 146 13.10 -3.61 4.12
C PHE A 146 14.44 -4.34 4.26
N LEU A 147 14.42 -5.65 4.47
CA LEU A 147 15.62 -6.49 4.53
C LEU A 147 16.31 -6.61 3.15
N ALA A 148 15.50 -6.76 2.09
CA ALA A 148 16.00 -6.87 0.72
C ALA A 148 16.44 -5.52 0.13
N ASN A 149 16.13 -4.39 0.75
CA ASN A 149 16.36 -3.04 0.24
C ASN A 149 17.82 -2.81 -0.21
N LYS A 150 18.81 -3.23 0.56
CA LYS A 150 20.24 -3.11 0.19
C LYS A 150 20.56 -3.84 -1.13
N LYS A 151 20.09 -5.08 -1.25
CA LYS A 151 20.33 -5.92 -2.43
C LYS A 151 19.57 -5.42 -3.65
N LEU A 152 18.33 -4.98 -3.46
CA LEU A 152 17.51 -4.43 -4.54
C LEU A 152 18.07 -3.11 -5.05
N ASN A 153 18.57 -2.26 -4.15
CA ASN A 153 19.15 -0.98 -4.54
C ASN A 153 20.44 -1.16 -5.34
N SER A 154 21.33 -2.07 -4.95
CA SER A 154 22.58 -2.35 -5.69
C SER A 154 22.31 -2.91 -7.09
N LEU A 155 21.21 -3.68 -7.28
CA LEU A 155 20.83 -4.19 -8.60
C LEU A 155 20.29 -3.10 -9.54
N VAL A 156 19.71 -2.05 -8.98
CA VAL A 156 19.16 -0.92 -9.75
C VAL A 156 20.24 0.10 -10.05
N GLU A 157 21.11 0.43 -9.09
CA GLU A 157 22.23 1.36 -9.26
C GLU A 157 23.28 0.80 -10.23
N GLY A 158 23.57 -0.51 -10.20
CA GLY A 158 24.48 -1.16 -11.16
C GLY A 158 23.97 -1.19 -12.62
N LYS A 159 22.71 -0.79 -12.87
CA LYS A 159 22.17 -0.60 -14.22
C LYS A 159 22.17 0.87 -14.68
N GLU A 160 22.46 1.81 -13.82
CA GLU A 160 22.60 3.22 -14.19
C GLU A 160 24.03 3.53 -14.67
N GLU A 161 25.01 2.66 -14.36
CA GLU A 161 26.42 2.80 -14.77
C GLU A 161 26.79 1.98 -16.05
N ALA A 162 25.87 1.16 -16.57
CA ALA A 162 26.06 0.34 -17.76
C ALA A 162 25.24 0.86 -18.96
#